data_5096c479e3844f61450fa0299f76e912
#
_entry.id   5096c479e3844f61450fa0299f76e912
#
_cell.length_a   1.000
_cell.length_b   1.000
_cell.length_c   1.000
_cell.angle_alpha   90.00
_cell.angle_beta   90.00
_cell.angle_gamma   90.00
#
_symmetry.space_group_name_H-M   'P 1'
#
loop_
_entity.id
_entity.type
_entity.pdbx_description
1 polymer ?
#
loop_
_entity_poly.entity_id
_entity_poly.type
_entity_poly.pdbx_seq_one_letter_code
_entity_poly.pdbx_strand_id
1 'polypeptide(L)'
;MKRAVWLVVFIMILSLSVFSIKIGLSLSTLNNPFFVELRNGALQEAVNQGVDIVVVDAQDKPYKQLNDIEDLVQQRVDLIIINPTDSDAIVAAVEEANNAGIPVITVDRAANGGKVILHIASDNVAGGAMAAKYIADLLNGKGNVVELVGIPGTSAARDRGLGFETELKKYPGLKLIAKQTANFNRAEGLSVMENLLQAYPEIDAVFAQNDEMALGAIEAIKSEGKLGKIVVVGFDAIPDAVNAVKNGEMAATVAQQPSLMGELAVKKAVEYLETQTIYIPVNLKLVVK
;
A
#
# COMPACT_ATOMS: atom_id res chain seq x y z
N MET A 1 2.39 -25.02 -79.78
CA MET A 1 3.09 -24.12 -78.82
C MET A 1 2.09 -23.77 -77.72
N LYS A 2 2.16 -24.44 -76.55
CA LYS A 2 1.28 -24.19 -75.37
C LYS A 2 2.05 -23.29 -74.43
N ARG A 3 1.59 -22.05 -74.21
CA ARG A 3 2.15 -21.10 -73.20
C ARG A 3 1.51 -21.41 -71.87
N ALA A 4 2.30 -21.93 -70.94
CA ALA A 4 1.90 -22.08 -69.55
C ALA A 4 2.02 -20.69 -68.84
N VAL A 5 0.90 -20.16 -68.34
CA VAL A 5 0.85 -18.97 -67.51
C VAL A 5 1.01 -19.40 -66.07
N TRP A 6 2.13 -19.04 -65.45
CA TRP A 6 2.36 -19.20 -64.01
C TRP A 6 1.69 -18.07 -63.27
N LEU A 7 0.64 -18.35 -62.50
CA LEU A 7 -0.01 -17.41 -61.61
C LEU A 7 0.75 -17.43 -60.28
N VAL A 8 1.56 -16.42 -60.03
CA VAL A 8 2.23 -16.24 -58.70
C VAL A 8 1.24 -15.56 -57.78
N VAL A 9 0.66 -16.32 -56.86
CA VAL A 9 -0.18 -15.78 -55.77
C VAL A 9 0.76 -15.26 -54.68
N PHE A 10 0.90 -13.95 -54.59
CA PHE A 10 1.64 -13.27 -53.51
C PHE A 10 0.71 -13.20 -52.27
N ILE A 11 0.87 -14.15 -51.35
CA ILE A 11 0.19 -14.10 -50.04
C ILE A 11 0.91 -13.05 -49.20
N MET A 12 0.31 -11.85 -49.12
CA MET A 12 0.73 -10.80 -48.24
C MET A 12 0.29 -11.19 -46.80
N ILE A 13 1.20 -11.81 -46.05
CA ILE A 13 0.98 -12.06 -44.63
C ILE A 13 1.03 -10.67 -43.96
N LEU A 14 -0.14 -10.06 -43.69
CA LEU A 14 -0.25 -8.94 -42.74
C LEU A 14 0.12 -9.52 -41.39
N SER A 15 1.36 -9.28 -40.98
CA SER A 15 1.73 -9.44 -39.55
C SER A 15 0.95 -8.37 -38.77
N LEU A 16 -0.19 -8.75 -38.21
CA LEU A 16 -0.82 -8.00 -37.13
C LEU A 16 0.17 -7.99 -35.99
N SER A 17 0.90 -6.89 -35.85
CA SER A 17 1.62 -6.63 -34.61
C SER A 17 0.56 -6.50 -33.51
N VAL A 18 0.38 -7.57 -32.76
CA VAL A 18 -0.40 -7.51 -31.50
C VAL A 18 0.43 -6.60 -30.59
N PHE A 19 0.07 -5.33 -30.49
CA PHE A 19 0.63 -4.45 -29.48
C PHE A 19 0.13 -5.00 -28.12
N SER A 20 1.04 -5.64 -27.37
CA SER A 20 0.75 -6.00 -26.00
C SER A 20 0.61 -4.73 -25.18
N ILE A 21 -0.45 -4.61 -24.38
CA ILE A 21 -0.60 -3.53 -23.39
C ILE A 21 0.61 -3.59 -22.46
N LYS A 22 1.25 -2.43 -22.25
CA LYS A 22 2.41 -2.31 -21.37
C LYS A 22 2.10 -1.39 -20.20
N ILE A 23 2.11 -1.93 -18.98
CA ILE A 23 1.78 -1.21 -17.75
C ILE A 23 3.07 -0.93 -16.97
N GLY A 24 3.25 0.32 -16.49
CA GLY A 24 4.27 0.65 -15.51
C GLY A 24 3.73 0.47 -14.10
N LEU A 25 4.49 -0.16 -13.19
CA LEU A 25 4.18 -0.27 -11.77
C LEU A 25 5.31 0.35 -10.95
N SER A 26 5.08 1.55 -10.41
CA SER A 26 6.02 2.25 -9.53
C SER A 26 5.64 2.03 -8.06
N LEU A 27 6.51 1.36 -7.33
CA LEU A 27 6.35 1.07 -5.90
C LEU A 27 7.25 1.96 -5.06
N SER A 28 6.77 2.37 -3.89
CA SER A 28 7.56 3.17 -2.95
C SER A 28 8.81 2.43 -2.48
N THR A 29 8.69 1.14 -2.19
CA THR A 29 9.81 0.28 -1.79
C THR A 29 9.47 -1.20 -1.96
N LEU A 30 10.49 -2.04 -2.16
CA LEU A 30 10.39 -3.50 -2.07
C LEU A 30 11.05 -4.06 -0.80
N ASN A 31 11.51 -3.18 0.11
CA ASN A 31 12.07 -3.61 1.40
C ASN A 31 10.98 -4.02 2.41
N ASN A 32 9.71 -3.64 2.18
CA ASN A 32 8.58 -4.04 3.01
C ASN A 32 7.84 -5.21 2.36
N PRO A 33 7.65 -6.35 3.07
CA PRO A 33 6.91 -7.52 2.56
C PRO A 33 5.50 -7.21 2.02
N PHE A 34 4.82 -6.20 2.57
CA PHE A 34 3.53 -5.73 2.09
C PHE A 34 3.57 -5.37 0.59
N PHE A 35 4.57 -4.59 0.16
CA PHE A 35 4.68 -4.19 -1.26
C PHE A 35 5.21 -5.31 -2.15
N VAL A 36 5.94 -6.28 -1.59
CA VAL A 36 6.31 -7.51 -2.30
C VAL A 36 5.05 -8.30 -2.66
N GLU A 37 4.11 -8.46 -1.72
CA GLU A 37 2.84 -9.14 -1.96
C GLU A 37 1.95 -8.36 -2.95
N LEU A 38 1.90 -7.02 -2.85
CA LEU A 38 1.17 -6.18 -3.81
C LEU A 38 1.73 -6.37 -5.22
N ARG A 39 3.06 -6.31 -5.37
CA ARG A 39 3.72 -6.59 -6.66
C ARG A 39 3.38 -7.98 -7.19
N ASN A 40 3.43 -9.00 -6.33
CA ASN A 40 3.16 -10.38 -6.74
C ASN A 40 1.73 -10.53 -7.27
N GLY A 41 0.74 -9.90 -6.62
CA GLY A 41 -0.64 -9.86 -7.11
C GLY A 41 -0.75 -9.16 -8.47
N ALA A 42 -0.07 -8.04 -8.65
CA ALA A 42 -0.03 -7.33 -9.92
C ALA A 42 0.63 -8.14 -11.04
N LEU A 43 1.77 -8.80 -10.77
CA LEU A 43 2.46 -9.66 -11.73
C LEU A 43 1.61 -10.86 -12.14
N GLN A 44 0.93 -11.49 -11.17
CA GLN A 44 0.05 -12.63 -11.47
C GLN A 44 -1.12 -12.22 -12.36
N GLU A 45 -1.73 -11.07 -12.08
CA GLU A 45 -2.84 -10.59 -12.89
C GLU A 45 -2.37 -10.13 -14.29
N ALA A 46 -1.18 -9.54 -14.42
CA ALA A 46 -0.59 -9.21 -15.71
C ALA A 46 -0.44 -10.47 -16.60
N VAL A 47 0.00 -11.58 -16.01
CA VAL A 47 0.05 -12.89 -16.72
C VAL A 47 -1.34 -13.35 -17.11
N ASN A 48 -2.33 -13.25 -16.23
CA ASN A 48 -3.71 -13.66 -16.50
C ASN A 48 -4.34 -12.85 -17.65
N GLN A 49 -4.02 -11.55 -17.72
CA GLN A 49 -4.53 -10.61 -18.74
C GLN A 49 -3.70 -10.64 -20.04
N GLY A 50 -2.54 -11.30 -20.06
CA GLY A 50 -1.65 -11.32 -21.22
C GLY A 50 -1.02 -9.96 -21.54
N VAL A 51 -0.72 -9.15 -20.51
CA VAL A 51 -0.14 -7.80 -20.63
C VAL A 51 1.28 -7.76 -20.07
N ASP A 52 2.10 -6.85 -20.59
CA ASP A 52 3.44 -6.61 -20.10
C ASP A 52 3.42 -5.65 -18.91
N ILE A 53 4.22 -5.91 -17.89
CA ILE A 53 4.35 -5.03 -16.74
C ILE A 53 5.82 -4.72 -16.44
N VAL A 54 6.14 -3.43 -16.30
CA VAL A 54 7.47 -2.95 -15.89
C VAL A 54 7.38 -2.46 -14.45
N VAL A 55 8.11 -3.13 -13.55
CA VAL A 55 8.13 -2.79 -12.13
C VAL A 55 9.37 -1.95 -11.81
N VAL A 56 9.19 -0.83 -11.12
CA VAL A 56 10.27 0.03 -10.61
C VAL A 56 10.11 0.21 -9.10
N ASP A 57 11.25 0.25 -8.39
CA ASP A 57 11.35 0.35 -6.93
C ASP A 57 12.01 1.68 -6.56
N ALA A 58 11.26 2.57 -5.96
CA ALA A 58 11.74 3.90 -5.56
C ALA A 58 12.66 3.89 -4.33
N GLN A 59 12.75 2.76 -3.60
CA GLN A 59 13.62 2.63 -2.41
C GLN A 59 13.34 3.70 -1.35
N ASP A 60 12.07 4.03 -1.14
CA ASP A 60 11.58 5.10 -0.25
C ASP A 60 12.16 6.50 -0.53
N LYS A 61 12.62 6.74 -1.78
CA LYS A 61 13.22 8.01 -2.20
C LYS A 61 12.30 8.74 -3.18
N PRO A 62 11.63 9.84 -2.79
CA PRO A 62 10.71 10.57 -3.66
C PRO A 62 11.37 10.99 -4.99
N TYR A 63 12.59 11.54 -4.95
CA TYR A 63 13.30 11.94 -6.17
C TYR A 63 13.57 10.78 -7.13
N LYS A 64 13.85 9.56 -6.59
CA LYS A 64 14.04 8.39 -7.43
C LYS A 64 12.72 7.97 -8.07
N GLN A 65 11.60 8.05 -7.33
CA GLN A 65 10.30 7.73 -7.87
C GLN A 65 9.92 8.65 -9.03
N LEU A 66 10.24 9.96 -8.95
CA LEU A 66 10.03 10.90 -10.05
C LEU A 66 10.81 10.45 -11.30
N ASN A 67 12.11 10.16 -11.16
CA ASN A 67 12.94 9.70 -12.27
C ASN A 67 12.46 8.35 -12.83
N ASP A 68 12.08 7.40 -11.97
CA ASP A 68 11.55 6.10 -12.39
C ASP A 68 10.26 6.27 -13.23
N ILE A 69 9.39 7.23 -12.88
CA ILE A 69 8.17 7.50 -13.63
C ILE A 69 8.47 8.22 -14.94
N GLU A 70 9.42 9.15 -14.97
CA GLU A 70 9.92 9.77 -16.21
C GLU A 70 10.43 8.69 -17.18
N ASP A 71 11.22 7.73 -16.69
CA ASP A 71 11.69 6.60 -17.49
C ASP A 71 10.53 5.73 -18.04
N LEU A 72 9.47 5.50 -17.26
CA LEU A 72 8.27 4.78 -17.72
C LEU A 72 7.54 5.58 -18.82
N VAL A 73 7.45 6.90 -18.67
CA VAL A 73 6.87 7.79 -19.71
C VAL A 73 7.70 7.72 -20.99
N GLN A 74 9.04 7.78 -20.90
CA GLN A 74 9.93 7.66 -22.07
C GLN A 74 9.81 6.27 -22.74
N GLN A 75 9.56 5.21 -21.98
CA GLN A 75 9.29 3.86 -22.48
C GLN A 75 7.89 3.73 -23.13
N ARG A 76 7.06 4.78 -23.08
CA ARG A 76 5.71 4.82 -23.65
C ARG A 76 4.84 3.69 -23.15
N VAL A 77 4.81 3.48 -21.83
CA VAL A 77 3.83 2.55 -21.24
C VAL A 77 2.41 3.09 -21.45
N ASP A 78 1.43 2.21 -21.56
CA ASP A 78 0.05 2.59 -21.86
C ASP A 78 -0.69 3.14 -20.63
N LEU A 79 -0.25 2.76 -19.42
CA LEU A 79 -0.79 3.23 -18.14
C LEU A 79 0.27 3.06 -17.05
N ILE A 80 0.24 3.94 -16.04
CA ILE A 80 1.12 3.83 -14.86
C ILE A 80 0.28 3.61 -13.59
N ILE A 81 0.61 2.55 -12.86
CA ILE A 81 0.13 2.29 -11.50
C ILE A 81 1.21 2.79 -10.53
N ILE A 82 0.84 3.66 -9.59
CA ILE A 82 1.77 4.30 -8.65
C ILE A 82 1.35 4.00 -7.21
N ASN A 83 2.30 3.51 -6.41
CA ASN A 83 2.23 3.57 -4.95
C ASN A 83 3.17 4.69 -4.48
N PRO A 84 2.66 5.88 -4.12
CA PRO A 84 3.50 7.03 -3.81
C PRO A 84 4.42 6.85 -2.59
N THR A 85 5.66 7.29 -2.68
CA THR A 85 6.55 7.46 -1.53
C THR A 85 6.07 8.60 -0.64
N ASP A 86 5.56 9.68 -1.26
CA ASP A 86 4.99 10.85 -0.63
C ASP A 86 3.86 11.39 -1.50
N SER A 87 2.72 11.75 -0.87
CA SER A 87 1.49 12.12 -1.57
C SER A 87 1.58 13.49 -2.27
N ASP A 88 2.42 14.39 -1.78
CA ASP A 88 2.62 15.71 -2.37
C ASP A 88 3.74 15.69 -3.41
N ALA A 89 4.88 15.05 -3.08
CA ALA A 89 6.02 14.98 -3.98
C ALA A 89 5.70 14.28 -5.30
N ILE A 90 4.79 13.28 -5.28
CA ILE A 90 4.43 12.50 -6.47
C ILE A 90 3.61 13.29 -7.49
N VAL A 91 3.01 14.42 -7.11
CA VAL A 91 2.11 15.20 -7.97
C VAL A 91 2.77 15.57 -9.29
N ALA A 92 4.02 16.03 -9.25
CA ALA A 92 4.75 16.41 -10.47
C ALA A 92 4.87 15.25 -11.46
N ALA A 93 5.16 14.02 -10.99
CA ALA A 93 5.26 12.85 -11.86
C ALA A 93 3.89 12.41 -12.41
N VAL A 94 2.81 12.55 -11.61
CA VAL A 94 1.45 12.30 -12.10
C VAL A 94 1.08 13.27 -13.20
N GLU A 95 1.39 14.57 -13.04
CA GLU A 95 1.14 15.60 -14.06
C GLU A 95 1.98 15.37 -15.31
N GLU A 96 3.22 14.93 -15.17
CA GLU A 96 4.09 14.58 -16.31
C GLU A 96 3.50 13.42 -17.12
N ALA A 97 3.08 12.33 -16.46
CA ALA A 97 2.40 11.21 -17.11
C ALA A 97 1.11 11.68 -17.82
N ASN A 98 0.31 12.54 -17.16
CA ASN A 98 -0.91 13.09 -17.73
C ASN A 98 -0.64 13.95 -18.97
N ASN A 99 0.41 14.78 -18.95
CA ASN A 99 0.82 15.62 -20.08
C ASN A 99 1.31 14.77 -21.28
N ALA A 100 1.88 13.60 -21.01
CA ALA A 100 2.23 12.60 -22.02
C ALA A 100 1.03 11.79 -22.52
N GLY A 101 -0.17 12.02 -21.98
CA GLY A 101 -1.39 11.28 -22.32
C GLY A 101 -1.49 9.90 -21.65
N ILE A 102 -0.64 9.60 -20.69
CA ILE A 102 -0.61 8.32 -19.98
C ILE A 102 -1.52 8.40 -18.74
N PRO A 103 -2.58 7.57 -18.65
CA PRO A 103 -3.45 7.53 -17.47
C PRO A 103 -2.72 6.96 -16.26
N VAL A 104 -3.15 7.43 -15.06
CA VAL A 104 -2.55 7.05 -13.78
C VAL A 104 -3.59 6.44 -12.85
N ILE A 105 -3.26 5.29 -12.26
CA ILE A 105 -3.95 4.69 -11.12
C ILE A 105 -3.02 4.80 -9.91
N THR A 106 -3.56 5.12 -8.72
CA THR A 106 -2.81 5.02 -7.47
C THR A 106 -3.26 3.82 -6.66
N VAL A 107 -2.32 3.17 -5.97
CA VAL A 107 -2.58 1.99 -5.14
C VAL A 107 -1.99 2.17 -3.75
N ASP A 108 -2.74 1.75 -2.70
CA ASP A 108 -2.41 1.82 -1.27
C ASP A 108 -2.25 3.26 -0.73
N ARG A 109 -1.46 4.11 -1.40
CA ARG A 109 -1.25 5.52 -1.06
C ARG A 109 -1.76 6.41 -2.17
N ALA A 110 -2.43 7.51 -1.80
CA ALA A 110 -2.97 8.49 -2.73
C ALA A 110 -1.94 9.57 -3.12
N ALA A 111 -2.10 10.14 -4.31
CA ALA A 111 -1.49 11.42 -4.68
C ALA A 111 -2.43 12.58 -4.31
N ASN A 112 -1.88 13.70 -3.85
CA ASN A 112 -2.65 14.88 -3.47
C ASN A 112 -2.98 15.81 -4.66
N GLY A 113 -2.60 15.43 -5.89
CA GLY A 113 -2.86 16.21 -7.11
C GLY A 113 -2.56 15.41 -8.37
N GLY A 114 -2.70 16.10 -9.53
CA GLY A 114 -2.68 15.46 -10.83
C GLY A 114 -4.00 14.73 -11.12
N LYS A 115 -4.14 14.19 -12.35
CA LYS A 115 -5.34 13.43 -12.74
C LYS A 115 -5.12 11.94 -12.50
N VAL A 116 -5.69 11.42 -11.43
CA VAL A 116 -5.74 10.00 -11.09
C VAL A 116 -7.10 9.45 -11.49
N ILE A 117 -7.15 8.41 -12.33
CA ILE A 117 -8.41 7.83 -12.82
C ILE A 117 -9.07 6.88 -11.82
N LEU A 118 -8.26 6.28 -10.92
CA LEU A 118 -8.73 5.38 -9.88
C LEU A 118 -7.71 5.35 -8.73
N HIS A 119 -8.20 5.30 -7.50
CA HIS A 119 -7.41 5.01 -6.30
C HIS A 119 -7.93 3.72 -5.65
N ILE A 120 -7.03 2.77 -5.37
CA ILE A 120 -7.34 1.48 -4.75
C ILE A 120 -6.56 1.38 -3.44
N ALA A 121 -7.26 1.36 -2.31
CA ALA A 121 -6.65 1.28 -0.99
C ALA A 121 -7.58 0.61 0.03
N SER A 122 -7.03 0.24 1.18
CA SER A 122 -7.81 -0.09 2.37
C SER A 122 -8.47 1.17 2.96
N ASP A 123 -9.56 1.01 3.69
CA ASP A 123 -10.09 2.07 4.55
C ASP A 123 -9.18 2.24 5.77
N ASN A 124 -8.15 3.09 5.60
CA ASN A 124 -7.14 3.33 6.61
C ASN A 124 -7.71 4.03 7.86
N VAL A 125 -8.74 4.86 7.69
CA VAL A 125 -9.42 5.52 8.84
C VAL A 125 -10.16 4.47 9.67
N ALA A 126 -10.93 3.59 9.03
CA ALA A 126 -11.61 2.50 9.73
C ALA A 126 -10.59 1.53 10.38
N GLY A 127 -9.47 1.25 9.72
CA GLY A 127 -8.42 0.40 10.26
C GLY A 127 -7.74 0.98 11.50
N GLY A 128 -7.41 2.28 11.49
CA GLY A 128 -6.89 2.98 12.66
C GLY A 128 -7.89 2.99 13.84
N ALA A 129 -9.17 3.23 13.56
CA ALA A 129 -10.23 3.16 14.56
C ALA A 129 -10.38 1.74 15.14
N MET A 130 -10.25 0.70 14.32
CA MET A 130 -10.27 -0.70 14.76
C MET A 130 -9.14 -1.00 15.75
N ALA A 131 -7.92 -0.52 15.48
CA ALA A 131 -6.78 -0.67 16.37
C ALA A 131 -7.01 0.02 17.73
N ALA A 132 -7.52 1.27 17.72
CA ALA A 132 -7.83 2.01 18.93
C ALA A 132 -8.89 1.33 19.79
N LYS A 133 -9.97 0.86 19.14
CA LYS A 133 -11.05 0.13 19.83
C LYS A 133 -10.52 -1.15 20.48
N TYR A 134 -9.70 -1.92 19.76
CA TYR A 134 -9.13 -3.17 20.28
C TYR A 134 -8.22 -2.92 21.50
N ILE A 135 -7.37 -1.88 21.45
CA ILE A 135 -6.56 -1.45 22.61
C ILE A 135 -7.46 -1.04 23.78
N ALA A 136 -8.53 -0.29 23.51
CA ALA A 136 -9.47 0.13 24.56
C ALA A 136 -10.16 -1.07 25.24
N ASP A 137 -10.56 -2.07 24.47
CA ASP A 137 -11.17 -3.30 24.98
C ASP A 137 -10.19 -4.07 25.87
N LEU A 138 -8.91 -4.22 25.46
CA LEU A 138 -7.88 -4.93 26.23
C LEU A 138 -7.49 -4.20 27.52
N LEU A 139 -7.43 -2.88 27.49
CA LEU A 139 -7.07 -2.05 28.64
C LEU A 139 -8.27 -1.62 29.49
N ASN A 140 -9.48 -2.14 29.20
CA ASN A 140 -10.70 -1.75 29.90
C ASN A 140 -10.92 -0.21 29.91
N GLY A 141 -10.56 0.43 28.82
CA GLY A 141 -10.73 1.88 28.58
C GLY A 141 -9.81 2.80 29.41
N LYS A 142 -8.72 2.29 29.99
CA LYS A 142 -7.80 3.09 30.82
C LYS A 142 -6.35 2.68 30.61
N GLY A 143 -5.46 3.65 30.40
CA GLY A 143 -4.02 3.42 30.28
C GLY A 143 -3.31 4.49 29.45
N ASN A 144 -1.99 4.38 29.39
CA ASN A 144 -1.10 5.23 28.61
C ASN A 144 -0.75 4.56 27.28
N VAL A 145 -1.07 5.22 26.20
CA VAL A 145 -0.89 4.70 24.83
C VAL A 145 0.15 5.54 24.11
N VAL A 146 1.01 4.90 23.32
CA VAL A 146 1.91 5.58 22.38
C VAL A 146 1.59 5.16 20.94
N GLU A 147 1.86 6.06 20.00
CA GLU A 147 1.67 5.81 18.57
C GLU A 147 3.00 5.93 17.83
N LEU A 148 3.38 4.88 17.08
CA LEU A 148 4.46 4.90 16.11
C LEU A 148 3.87 5.22 14.73
N VAL A 149 4.24 6.38 14.21
CA VAL A 149 3.70 6.94 12.97
C VAL A 149 4.56 6.50 11.79
N GLY A 150 3.92 6.18 10.67
CA GLY A 150 4.58 5.90 9.41
C GLY A 150 5.23 7.14 8.78
N ILE A 151 5.42 7.12 7.47
CA ILE A 151 5.93 8.29 6.73
C ILE A 151 4.84 9.37 6.70
N PRO A 152 5.04 10.53 7.35
CA PRO A 152 3.97 11.54 7.54
C PRO A 152 3.42 12.11 6.22
N GLY A 153 4.22 12.13 5.15
CA GLY A 153 3.82 12.57 3.82
C GLY A 153 2.86 11.62 3.09
N THR A 154 2.58 10.43 3.63
CA THR A 154 1.69 9.45 2.98
C THR A 154 0.25 9.57 3.48
N SER A 155 -0.72 9.34 2.56
CA SER A 155 -2.15 9.27 2.94
C SER A 155 -2.40 8.15 3.96
N ALA A 156 -1.76 6.99 3.81
CA ALA A 156 -1.91 5.86 4.73
C ALA A 156 -1.55 6.22 6.17
N ALA A 157 -0.42 6.92 6.41
CA ALA A 157 -0.04 7.35 7.76
C ALA A 157 -1.03 8.36 8.34
N ARG A 158 -1.44 9.34 7.55
CA ARG A 158 -2.42 10.37 8.00
C ARG A 158 -3.76 9.75 8.38
N ASP A 159 -4.28 8.86 7.53
CA ASP A 159 -5.61 8.27 7.69
C ASP A 159 -5.65 7.26 8.84
N ARG A 160 -4.61 6.41 9.00
CA ARG A 160 -4.48 5.50 10.15
C ARG A 160 -4.42 6.28 11.46
N GLY A 161 -3.60 7.34 11.51
CA GLY A 161 -3.52 8.22 12.69
C GLY A 161 -4.84 8.94 12.97
N LEU A 162 -5.51 9.48 11.94
CA LEU A 162 -6.82 10.14 12.08
C LEU A 162 -7.87 9.19 12.69
N GLY A 163 -7.96 7.97 12.15
CA GLY A 163 -8.88 6.96 12.64
C GLY A 163 -8.59 6.56 14.08
N PHE A 164 -7.32 6.26 14.37
CA PHE A 164 -6.85 5.88 15.70
C PHE A 164 -7.14 6.96 16.75
N GLU A 165 -6.70 8.18 16.52
CA GLU A 165 -6.86 9.30 17.47
C GLU A 165 -8.33 9.69 17.66
N THR A 166 -9.14 9.61 16.58
CA THR A 166 -10.57 9.92 16.65
C THR A 166 -11.31 8.89 17.49
N GLU A 167 -11.02 7.63 17.32
CA GLU A 167 -11.64 6.54 18.11
C GLU A 167 -11.16 6.59 19.56
N LEU A 168 -9.86 6.81 19.80
CA LEU A 168 -9.28 6.86 21.13
C LEU A 168 -9.94 7.92 22.04
N LYS A 169 -10.37 9.06 21.46
CA LYS A 169 -11.08 10.14 22.19
C LYS A 169 -12.41 9.70 22.83
N LYS A 170 -12.98 8.59 22.36
CA LYS A 170 -14.22 8.03 22.96
C LYS A 170 -13.96 7.35 24.31
N TYR A 171 -12.70 7.12 24.66
CA TYR A 171 -12.25 6.45 25.88
C TYR A 171 -11.43 7.41 26.77
N PRO A 172 -12.08 8.26 27.60
CA PRO A 172 -11.38 9.33 28.31
C PRO A 172 -10.36 8.85 29.35
N GLY A 173 -10.37 7.55 29.71
CA GLY A 173 -9.36 6.93 30.54
C GLY A 173 -8.08 6.53 29.81
N LEU A 174 -8.11 6.47 28.46
CA LEU A 174 -6.93 6.24 27.65
C LEU A 174 -6.25 7.58 27.31
N LYS A 175 -4.95 7.63 27.46
CA LYS A 175 -4.14 8.83 27.20
C LYS A 175 -3.11 8.53 26.12
N LEU A 176 -3.20 9.21 24.99
CA LEU A 176 -2.12 9.21 24.02
C LEU A 176 -1.00 10.10 24.55
N ILE A 177 0.01 9.48 25.18
CA ILE A 177 1.09 10.19 25.88
C ILE A 177 2.26 10.57 24.97
N ALA A 178 2.42 9.86 23.86
CA ALA A 178 3.42 10.18 22.85
C ALA A 178 2.98 9.70 21.47
N LYS A 179 3.42 10.44 20.45
CA LYS A 179 3.26 10.11 19.04
C LYS A 179 4.58 10.43 18.34
N GLN A 180 5.20 9.42 17.71
CA GLN A 180 6.53 9.59 17.15
C GLN A 180 6.68 8.84 15.83
N THR A 181 7.32 9.51 14.85
CA THR A 181 7.54 8.92 13.52
C THR A 181 8.64 7.87 13.57
N ALA A 182 8.37 6.72 12.94
CA ALA A 182 9.33 5.64 12.71
C ALA A 182 9.24 5.10 11.25
N ASN A 183 8.73 5.92 10.33
CA ASN A 183 8.82 5.86 8.87
C ASN A 183 8.47 4.50 8.24
N PHE A 184 7.56 3.73 8.83
CA PHE A 184 7.22 2.36 8.41
C PHE A 184 8.42 1.39 8.42
N ASN A 185 9.46 1.68 9.19
CA ASN A 185 10.74 0.98 9.22
C ASN A 185 10.95 0.23 10.53
N ARG A 186 11.38 -1.04 10.46
CA ARG A 186 11.59 -1.91 11.63
C ARG A 186 12.69 -1.40 12.57
N ALA A 187 13.83 -0.98 12.01
CA ALA A 187 14.94 -0.48 12.81
C ALA A 187 14.62 0.86 13.49
N GLU A 188 13.87 1.73 12.80
CA GLU A 188 13.39 2.98 13.39
C GLU A 188 12.31 2.71 14.45
N GLY A 189 11.41 1.72 14.21
CA GLY A 189 10.44 1.27 15.21
C GLY A 189 11.11 0.81 16.51
N LEU A 190 12.19 0.03 16.39
CA LEU A 190 13.03 -0.37 17.53
C LEU A 190 13.60 0.86 18.26
N SER A 191 14.33 1.70 17.55
CA SER A 191 15.03 2.84 18.15
C SER A 191 14.08 3.87 18.78
N VAL A 192 12.96 4.16 18.10
CA VAL A 192 11.92 5.06 18.64
C VAL A 192 11.29 4.47 19.90
N MET A 193 10.99 3.17 19.91
CA MET A 193 10.40 2.53 21.08
C MET A 193 11.36 2.46 22.26
N GLU A 194 12.66 2.21 22.05
CA GLU A 194 13.68 2.32 23.10
C GLU A 194 13.66 3.69 23.77
N ASN A 195 13.65 4.77 22.97
CA ASN A 195 13.57 6.14 23.47
C ASN A 195 12.28 6.41 24.24
N LEU A 196 11.14 5.89 23.75
CA LEU A 196 9.85 6.05 24.42
C LEU A 196 9.81 5.30 25.76
N LEU A 197 10.39 4.10 25.85
CA LEU A 197 10.47 3.33 27.10
C LEU A 197 11.33 4.00 28.17
N GLN A 198 12.36 4.75 27.76
CA GLN A 198 13.19 5.57 28.67
C GLN A 198 12.45 6.82 29.12
N ALA A 199 11.72 7.50 28.21
CA ALA A 199 11.01 8.75 28.51
C ALA A 199 9.71 8.53 29.30
N TYR A 200 9.03 7.41 29.06
CA TYR A 200 7.72 7.07 29.61
C TYR A 200 7.75 5.66 30.23
N PRO A 201 8.08 5.50 31.51
CA PRO A 201 8.20 4.18 32.13
C PRO A 201 6.87 3.41 32.22
N GLU A 202 5.75 4.11 32.16
CA GLU A 202 4.40 3.55 32.30
C GLU A 202 3.64 3.61 30.96
N ILE A 203 4.09 2.83 29.97
CA ILE A 203 3.39 2.61 28.71
C ILE A 203 2.58 1.31 28.86
N ASP A 204 1.26 1.37 28.57
CA ASP A 204 0.36 0.23 28.62
C ASP A 204 0.10 -0.36 27.24
N ALA A 205 0.12 0.47 26.18
CA ALA A 205 -0.07 0.02 24.79
C ALA A 205 0.72 0.82 23.78
N VAL A 206 1.01 0.17 22.65
CA VAL A 206 1.61 0.74 21.44
C VAL A 206 0.68 0.45 20.26
N PHE A 207 0.27 1.47 19.53
CA PHE A 207 -0.21 1.34 18.18
C PHE A 207 0.93 1.70 17.21
N ALA A 208 1.35 0.75 16.41
CA ALA A 208 2.26 1.01 15.30
C ALA A 208 1.46 1.00 14.00
N GLN A 209 1.58 2.07 13.21
CA GLN A 209 0.82 2.23 11.97
C GLN A 209 1.21 1.23 10.87
N ASN A 210 2.24 0.38 11.10
CA ASN A 210 2.48 -0.84 10.34
C ASN A 210 3.21 -1.91 11.18
N ASP A 211 3.25 -3.12 10.65
CA ASP A 211 3.83 -4.29 11.30
C ASP A 211 5.36 -4.22 11.42
N GLU A 212 6.05 -3.62 10.44
CA GLU A 212 7.50 -3.46 10.53
C GLU A 212 7.89 -2.64 11.75
N MET A 213 7.22 -1.52 12.00
CA MET A 213 7.44 -0.72 13.22
C MET A 213 7.01 -1.46 14.48
N ALA A 214 5.88 -2.22 14.42
CA ALA A 214 5.39 -3.01 15.55
C ALA A 214 6.39 -4.09 15.96
N LEU A 215 6.97 -4.80 15.00
CA LEU A 215 7.99 -5.81 15.24
C LEU A 215 9.28 -5.20 15.82
N GLY A 216 9.68 -4.03 15.33
CA GLY A 216 10.78 -3.27 15.94
C GLY A 216 10.49 -2.87 17.39
N ALA A 217 9.28 -2.37 17.66
CA ALA A 217 8.86 -2.02 19.01
C ALA A 217 8.83 -3.23 19.96
N ILE A 218 8.41 -4.41 19.49
CA ILE A 218 8.42 -5.65 20.27
C ILE A 218 9.85 -6.01 20.72
N GLU A 219 10.86 -5.84 19.86
CA GLU A 219 12.24 -6.13 20.25
C GLU A 219 12.73 -5.16 21.35
N ALA A 220 12.37 -3.87 21.28
CA ALA A 220 12.67 -2.92 22.35
C ALA A 220 11.97 -3.29 23.68
N ILE A 221 10.69 -3.64 23.61
CA ILE A 221 9.88 -4.05 24.77
C ILE A 221 10.44 -5.32 25.41
N LYS A 222 10.91 -6.26 24.58
CA LYS A 222 11.49 -7.53 25.01
C LYS A 222 12.84 -7.32 25.70
N SER A 223 13.69 -6.43 25.17
CA SER A 223 14.98 -6.12 25.78
C SER A 223 14.85 -5.50 27.17
N GLU A 224 13.76 -4.76 27.43
CA GLU A 224 13.43 -4.18 28.74
C GLU A 224 12.65 -5.13 29.67
N GLY A 225 12.46 -6.40 29.30
CA GLY A 225 11.73 -7.38 30.09
C GLY A 225 10.25 -7.05 30.32
N LYS A 226 9.66 -6.27 29.42
CA LYS A 226 8.26 -5.81 29.47
C LYS A 226 7.34 -6.55 28.50
N LEU A 227 7.84 -7.59 27.80
CA LEU A 227 7.01 -8.42 26.92
C LEU A 227 5.84 -9.03 27.70
N GLY A 228 4.63 -8.98 27.13
CA GLY A 228 3.39 -9.41 27.79
C GLY A 228 2.81 -8.42 28.80
N LYS A 229 3.50 -7.31 29.09
CA LYS A 229 2.99 -6.21 29.95
C LYS A 229 2.49 -5.03 29.12
N ILE A 230 3.02 -4.84 27.91
CA ILE A 230 2.64 -3.78 26.99
C ILE A 230 1.89 -4.41 25.83
N VAL A 231 0.67 -3.95 25.58
CA VAL A 231 -0.14 -4.34 24.41
C VAL A 231 0.46 -3.73 23.15
N VAL A 232 0.78 -4.54 22.14
CA VAL A 232 1.25 -4.04 20.83
C VAL A 232 0.24 -4.40 19.76
N VAL A 233 -0.21 -3.40 19.00
CA VAL A 233 -1.10 -3.56 17.85
C VAL A 233 -0.42 -3.00 16.61
N GLY A 234 -0.31 -3.83 15.57
CA GLY A 234 0.25 -3.49 14.26
C GLY A 234 -0.82 -3.27 13.20
N PHE A 235 -0.36 -3.19 11.95
CA PHE A 235 -1.19 -3.02 10.77
C PHE A 235 -0.46 -3.65 9.57
N ASP A 236 -1.15 -4.35 8.68
CA ASP A 236 -0.77 -5.02 7.43
C ASP A 236 -1.03 -6.54 7.46
N ALA A 237 -0.81 -7.21 8.59
CA ALA A 237 -0.78 -8.67 8.77
C ALA A 237 0.29 -9.36 7.90
N ILE A 238 1.51 -8.81 7.88
CA ILE A 238 2.63 -9.49 7.24
C ILE A 238 2.96 -10.81 7.97
N PRO A 239 3.59 -11.80 7.30
CA PRO A 239 3.82 -13.12 7.88
C PRO A 239 4.51 -13.10 9.26
N ASP A 240 5.53 -12.26 9.44
CA ASP A 240 6.25 -12.12 10.72
C ASP A 240 5.32 -11.62 11.85
N ALA A 241 4.47 -10.63 11.56
CA ALA A 241 3.53 -10.10 12.54
C ALA A 241 2.43 -11.10 12.89
N VAL A 242 1.92 -11.85 11.90
CA VAL A 242 0.97 -12.96 12.17
C VAL A 242 1.61 -14.02 13.05
N ASN A 243 2.89 -14.33 12.88
CA ASN A 243 3.63 -15.24 13.76
C ASN A 243 3.80 -14.64 15.15
N ALA A 244 4.12 -13.34 15.27
CA ALA A 244 4.23 -12.67 16.57
C ALA A 244 2.88 -12.69 17.33
N VAL A 245 1.74 -12.53 16.63
CA VAL A 245 0.41 -12.67 17.21
C VAL A 245 0.18 -14.10 17.72
N LYS A 246 0.49 -15.12 16.92
CA LYS A 246 0.35 -16.52 17.30
C LYS A 246 1.21 -16.90 18.51
N ASN A 247 2.38 -16.31 18.62
CA ASN A 247 3.32 -16.53 19.73
C ASN A 247 2.97 -15.70 20.97
N GLY A 248 1.97 -14.80 20.91
CA GLY A 248 1.59 -13.93 22.03
C GLY A 248 2.55 -12.77 22.28
N GLU A 249 3.43 -12.45 21.32
CA GLU A 249 4.36 -11.31 21.40
C GLU A 249 3.68 -10.01 20.92
N MET A 250 2.69 -10.12 20.02
CA MET A 250 1.83 -9.04 19.52
C MET A 250 0.38 -9.36 19.85
N ALA A 251 -0.39 -8.37 20.27
CA ALA A 251 -1.80 -8.55 20.62
C ALA A 251 -2.69 -8.72 19.39
N ALA A 252 -2.45 -7.92 18.34
CA ALA A 252 -3.16 -7.98 17.08
C ALA A 252 -2.41 -7.24 15.97
N THR A 253 -2.78 -7.51 14.72
CA THR A 253 -2.48 -6.69 13.55
C THR A 253 -3.74 -6.52 12.72
N VAL A 254 -3.97 -5.32 12.18
CA VAL A 254 -5.09 -5.02 11.27
C VAL A 254 -4.73 -5.52 9.87
N ALA A 255 -5.41 -6.54 9.39
CA ALA A 255 -5.09 -7.17 8.12
C ALA A 255 -5.51 -6.33 6.92
N GLN A 256 -4.61 -6.21 5.95
CA GLN A 256 -4.85 -5.70 4.61
C GLN A 256 -4.81 -6.84 3.57
N GLN A 257 -5.11 -6.50 2.31
CA GLN A 257 -5.10 -7.45 1.19
C GLN A 257 -4.20 -6.93 0.04
N PRO A 258 -2.86 -6.84 0.25
CA PRO A 258 -1.96 -6.24 -0.73
C PRO A 258 -1.96 -6.95 -2.08
N SER A 259 -1.99 -8.28 -2.11
CA SER A 259 -2.08 -9.07 -3.35
C SER A 259 -3.34 -8.72 -4.15
N LEU A 260 -4.50 -8.61 -3.48
CA LEU A 260 -5.77 -8.21 -4.12
C LEU A 260 -5.71 -6.76 -4.64
N MET A 261 -5.02 -5.85 -3.92
CA MET A 261 -4.85 -4.48 -4.41
C MET A 261 -4.04 -4.46 -5.72
N GLY A 262 -2.96 -5.23 -5.79
CA GLY A 262 -2.15 -5.35 -7.00
C GLY A 262 -2.92 -5.98 -8.16
N GLU A 263 -3.65 -7.07 -7.91
CA GLU A 263 -4.55 -7.72 -8.87
C GLU A 263 -5.58 -6.73 -9.42
N LEU A 264 -6.31 -6.04 -8.54
CA LEU A 264 -7.34 -5.08 -8.94
C LEU A 264 -6.75 -3.90 -9.73
N ALA A 265 -5.55 -3.43 -9.37
CA ALA A 265 -4.92 -2.32 -10.07
C ALA A 265 -4.63 -2.67 -11.54
N VAL A 266 -4.06 -3.85 -11.80
CA VAL A 266 -3.79 -4.32 -13.17
C VAL A 266 -5.09 -4.61 -13.91
N LYS A 267 -6.03 -5.31 -13.30
CA LYS A 267 -7.33 -5.61 -13.90
C LYS A 267 -8.07 -4.35 -14.32
N LYS A 268 -8.10 -3.31 -13.46
CA LYS A 268 -8.76 -2.04 -13.75
C LYS A 268 -7.97 -1.19 -14.75
N ALA A 269 -6.65 -1.33 -14.80
CA ALA A 269 -5.83 -0.71 -15.83
C ALA A 269 -6.19 -1.25 -17.23
N VAL A 270 -6.27 -2.57 -17.38
CA VAL A 270 -6.65 -3.22 -18.64
C VAL A 270 -8.08 -2.83 -19.04
N GLU A 271 -9.04 -2.93 -18.11
CA GLU A 271 -10.43 -2.52 -18.34
C GLU A 271 -10.52 -1.07 -18.86
N TYR A 272 -9.77 -0.15 -18.24
CA TYR A 272 -9.75 1.25 -18.67
C TYR A 272 -9.14 1.41 -20.07
N LEU A 273 -8.04 0.76 -20.36
CA LEU A 273 -7.37 0.87 -21.67
C LEU A 273 -8.24 0.33 -22.81
N GLU A 274 -9.04 -0.70 -22.56
CA GLU A 274 -9.95 -1.28 -23.54
C GLU A 274 -11.23 -0.47 -23.74
N THR A 275 -11.80 0.10 -22.66
CA THR A 275 -13.14 0.68 -22.68
C THR A 275 -13.17 2.19 -22.47
N GLN A 276 -12.06 2.79 -22.05
CA GLN A 276 -11.93 4.19 -21.57
C GLN A 276 -12.88 4.52 -20.40
N THR A 277 -13.35 3.47 -19.70
CA THR A 277 -14.23 3.58 -18.52
C THR A 277 -13.82 2.60 -17.45
N ILE A 278 -14.18 2.90 -16.18
CA ILE A 278 -14.03 1.97 -15.07
C ILE A 278 -15.42 1.66 -14.54
N TYR A 279 -15.78 0.39 -14.50
CA TYR A 279 -17.03 -0.08 -13.93
C TYR A 279 -16.78 -0.73 -12.56
N ILE A 280 -17.44 -0.21 -11.53
CA ILE A 280 -17.41 -0.79 -10.18
C ILE A 280 -18.81 -1.34 -9.90
N PRO A 281 -19.04 -2.65 -9.98
CA PRO A 281 -20.34 -3.23 -9.72
C PRO A 281 -20.68 -3.12 -8.24
N VAL A 282 -21.87 -2.60 -7.95
CA VAL A 282 -22.44 -2.60 -6.59
C VAL A 282 -23.43 -3.75 -6.49
N ASN A 283 -23.22 -4.63 -5.53
CA ASN A 283 -24.11 -5.76 -5.31
C ASN A 283 -25.51 -5.31 -4.92
N LEU A 284 -26.50 -5.79 -5.65
CA LEU A 284 -27.91 -5.61 -5.32
C LEU A 284 -28.34 -6.65 -4.30
N LYS A 285 -29.12 -6.23 -3.29
CA LYS A 285 -29.76 -7.12 -2.33
C LYS A 285 -31.27 -7.07 -2.52
N LEU A 286 -31.86 -8.21 -2.86
CA LEU A 286 -33.31 -8.32 -2.88
C LEU A 286 -33.85 -8.34 -1.44
N VAL A 287 -34.70 -7.38 -1.11
CA VAL A 287 -35.44 -7.35 0.14
C VAL A 287 -36.82 -7.91 -0.13
N VAL A 288 -37.15 -8.99 0.54
CA VAL A 288 -38.50 -9.63 0.49
C VAL A 288 -39.17 -9.52 1.86
N LYS A 289 -40.50 -9.60 1.86
CA LYS A 289 -41.30 -9.58 3.10
C LYS A 289 -40.99 -10.79 3.96
#